data_1eeba3a60c78c2673a644f2c173eeb1f
#
_entry.id   1eeba3a60c78c2673a644f2c173eeb1f
#
_cell.length_a   1.000
_cell.length_b   1.000
_cell.length_c   1.000
_cell.angle_alpha   90.00
_cell.angle_beta   90.00
_cell.angle_gamma   90.00
#
_symmetry.space_group_name_H-M   'P 1'
#
loop_
_entity.id
_entity.type
_entity.pdbx_description
1 polymer ?
#
loop_
_entity_poly.entity_id
_entity_poly.type
_entity_poly.pdbx_seq_one_letter_code
_entity_poly.pdbx_strand_id
1 'polypeptide(L)'
;LPNYGVFDEFRYFAPGDGLTLFEFGDTLFGVTICEDMWQPGPPATDLALAGAQLIVNISASPFHLLRDREREEMFRTRARDNATFVAFCNTVGGQDELIFDGHSLVIDDEGTVLARGPGFEEALVVIDVDPSSVVARRLTDTRRRALAQDRGDLGPVATIHVGSPHEHTDSVTA
;
A
#
# COMPACT_ATOMS: atom_id res chain seq x y z
N LEU A 1 11.07 -5.98 -9.30
CA LEU A 1 10.56 -5.86 -10.68
C LEU A 1 10.17 -7.24 -11.20
N PRO A 2 8.92 -7.45 -11.65
CA PRO A 2 8.51 -8.73 -12.21
C PRO A 2 9.19 -9.00 -13.55
N ASN A 3 9.60 -10.25 -13.75
CA ASN A 3 10.22 -10.70 -15.00
C ASN A 3 9.78 -12.13 -15.32
N TYR A 4 8.45 -12.33 -15.35
CA TYR A 4 7.81 -13.62 -15.61
C TYR A 4 6.45 -13.42 -16.29
N GLY A 5 5.97 -14.44 -16.98
CA GLY A 5 4.70 -14.36 -17.70
C GLY A 5 4.71 -13.29 -18.78
N VAL A 6 3.83 -12.30 -18.62
CA VAL A 6 3.71 -11.15 -19.53
C VAL A 6 4.62 -9.98 -19.16
N PHE A 7 5.35 -10.06 -18.05
CA PHE A 7 6.18 -8.99 -17.55
C PHE A 7 7.65 -9.18 -17.94
N ASP A 8 8.28 -8.11 -18.43
CA ASP A 8 9.72 -8.05 -18.77
C ASP A 8 10.28 -6.69 -18.30
N GLU A 9 10.07 -6.41 -17.01
CA GLU A 9 10.36 -5.10 -16.43
C GLU A 9 11.86 -4.79 -16.35
N PHE A 10 12.71 -5.82 -16.20
CA PHE A 10 14.16 -5.66 -16.18
C PHE A 10 14.75 -5.10 -17.47
N ARG A 11 14.01 -5.21 -18.58
CA ARG A 11 14.42 -4.62 -19.86
C ARG A 11 14.43 -3.10 -19.82
N TYR A 12 13.53 -2.50 -19.05
CA TYR A 12 13.24 -1.06 -19.08
C TYR A 12 13.57 -0.35 -17.79
N PHE A 13 13.61 -1.05 -16.67
CA PHE A 13 13.73 -0.47 -15.34
C PHE A 13 14.83 -1.12 -14.52
N ALA A 14 15.46 -0.33 -13.66
CA ALA A 14 16.31 -0.82 -12.57
C ALA A 14 15.55 -0.75 -11.25
N PRO A 15 15.75 -1.71 -10.33
CA PRO A 15 15.24 -1.57 -8.97
C PRO A 15 15.78 -0.31 -8.30
N GLY A 16 14.95 0.38 -7.51
CA GLY A 16 15.40 1.45 -6.63
C GLY A 16 16.28 0.91 -5.50
N ASP A 17 17.13 1.75 -4.96
CA ASP A 17 18.11 1.44 -3.90
C ASP A 17 17.81 2.12 -2.56
N GLY A 18 16.75 2.92 -2.49
CA GLY A 18 16.34 3.65 -1.29
C GLY A 18 14.84 3.59 -1.04
N LEU A 19 14.45 3.91 0.19
CA LEU A 19 13.05 4.02 0.59
C LEU A 19 12.62 5.49 0.57
N THR A 20 11.38 5.73 0.15
CA THR A 20 10.78 7.07 0.24
C THR A 20 9.50 6.98 1.06
N LEU A 21 9.45 7.77 2.13
CA LEU A 21 8.25 8.05 2.89
C LEU A 21 7.68 9.41 2.47
N PHE A 22 6.38 9.50 2.48
CA PHE A 22 5.65 10.74 2.26
C PHE A 22 4.97 11.12 3.57
N GLU A 23 5.06 12.41 3.92
CA GLU A 23 4.46 12.95 5.14
C GLU A 23 3.30 13.88 4.79
N PHE A 24 2.14 13.57 5.34
CA PHE A 24 0.95 14.42 5.27
C PHE A 24 0.39 14.63 6.66
N GLY A 25 0.56 15.84 7.21
CA GLY A 25 0.30 16.10 8.62
C GLY A 25 1.16 15.18 9.50
N ASP A 26 0.52 14.46 10.41
CA ASP A 26 1.17 13.51 11.32
C ASP A 26 1.22 12.07 10.76
N THR A 27 0.82 11.88 9.51
CA THR A 27 0.75 10.55 8.88
C THR A 27 1.91 10.35 7.91
N LEU A 28 2.66 9.26 8.13
CA LEU A 28 3.64 8.78 7.19
C LEU A 28 3.05 7.67 6.31
N PHE A 29 3.23 7.77 5.00
CA PHE A 29 2.85 6.72 4.09
C PHE A 29 3.96 6.38 3.09
N GLY A 30 3.96 5.14 2.63
CA GLY A 30 4.86 4.67 1.60
C GLY A 30 4.10 4.31 0.33
N VAL A 31 4.77 4.38 -0.81
CA VAL A 31 4.21 3.96 -2.10
C VAL A 31 4.95 2.74 -2.59
N THR A 32 4.19 1.75 -3.04
CA THR A 32 4.66 0.52 -3.66
C THR A 32 4.00 0.35 -5.02
N ILE A 33 4.64 -0.40 -5.91
CA ILE A 33 4.14 -0.61 -7.26
C ILE A 33 3.84 -2.10 -7.46
N CYS A 34 2.58 -2.41 -7.72
CA CYS A 34 2.09 -3.72 -8.16
C CYS A 34 2.76 -4.89 -7.43
N GLU A 35 3.75 -5.52 -8.05
CA GLU A 35 4.45 -6.72 -7.60
C GLU A 35 5.13 -6.58 -6.24
N ASP A 36 5.49 -5.37 -5.83
CA ASP A 36 6.15 -5.11 -4.55
C ASP A 36 5.39 -5.66 -3.33
N MET A 37 4.06 -5.82 -3.44
CA MET A 37 3.22 -6.36 -2.38
C MET A 37 3.01 -7.88 -2.47
N TRP A 38 3.30 -8.50 -3.62
CA TRP A 38 3.09 -9.94 -3.81
C TRP A 38 4.08 -10.77 -3.02
N GLN A 39 5.32 -10.28 -2.92
CA GLN A 39 6.34 -10.93 -2.11
C GLN A 39 6.31 -10.43 -0.67
N PRO A 40 6.44 -11.31 0.35
CA PRO A 40 6.65 -10.85 1.73
C PRO A 40 8.06 -10.24 1.86
N GLY A 41 8.14 -9.13 2.60
CA GLY A 41 9.42 -8.46 2.85
C GLY A 41 9.53 -7.09 2.16
N PRO A 42 10.75 -6.71 1.72
CA PRO A 42 10.96 -5.43 1.05
C PRO A 42 10.19 -5.32 -0.27
N PRO A 43 9.77 -4.08 -0.67
CA PRO A 43 9.94 -2.82 0.06
C PRO A 43 8.86 -2.57 1.12
N ALA A 44 7.73 -3.30 1.10
CA ALA A 44 6.59 -3.03 1.97
C ALA A 44 6.93 -3.13 3.46
N THR A 45 7.65 -4.18 3.84
CA THR A 45 8.08 -4.38 5.23
C THR A 45 9.05 -3.30 5.68
N ASP A 46 9.98 -2.90 4.82
CA ASP A 46 10.97 -1.87 5.14
C ASP A 46 10.30 -0.49 5.29
N LEU A 47 9.34 -0.14 4.42
CA LEU A 47 8.54 1.07 4.57
C LEU A 47 7.78 1.08 5.91
N ALA A 48 7.16 -0.04 6.27
CA ALA A 48 6.47 -0.17 7.55
C ALA A 48 7.42 -0.05 8.74
N LEU A 49 8.62 -0.65 8.68
CA LEU A 49 9.65 -0.53 9.71
C LEU A 49 10.20 0.88 9.81
N ALA A 50 10.34 1.59 8.67
CA ALA A 50 10.75 2.99 8.61
C ALA A 50 9.67 3.97 9.15
N GLY A 51 8.45 3.50 9.41
CA GLY A 51 7.41 4.29 10.05
C GLY A 51 6.11 4.47 9.27
N ALA A 52 6.02 4.02 8.01
CA ALA A 52 4.80 4.15 7.22
C ALA A 52 3.60 3.55 7.95
N GLN A 53 2.57 4.34 8.19
CA GLN A 53 1.30 3.91 8.80
C GLN A 53 0.30 3.44 7.74
N LEU A 54 0.48 3.89 6.50
CA LEU A 54 -0.28 3.51 5.32
C LEU A 54 0.68 3.14 4.20
N ILE A 55 0.39 2.07 3.48
CA ILE A 55 1.04 1.72 2.22
C ILE A 55 0.03 1.90 1.08
N VAL A 56 0.37 2.75 0.13
CA VAL A 56 -0.38 2.92 -1.11
C VAL A 56 0.26 2.02 -2.16
N ASN A 57 -0.51 1.11 -2.72
CA ASN A 57 -0.05 0.24 -3.81
C ASN A 57 -0.78 0.60 -5.10
N ILE A 58 -0.04 1.11 -6.08
CA ILE A 58 -0.55 1.43 -7.41
C ILE A 58 -0.26 0.27 -8.36
N SER A 59 -1.27 -0.20 -9.08
CA SER A 59 -1.18 -1.44 -9.82
C SER A 59 -1.87 -1.42 -11.17
N ALA A 60 -1.29 -2.17 -12.10
CA ALA A 60 -1.93 -2.69 -13.29
C ALA A 60 -1.90 -4.24 -13.22
N SER A 61 -2.58 -4.78 -12.20
CA SER A 61 -2.63 -6.23 -11.97
C SER A 61 -3.65 -6.87 -12.92
N PRO A 62 -3.23 -7.77 -13.81
CA PRO A 62 -4.12 -8.36 -14.80
C PRO A 62 -5.21 -9.22 -14.17
N PHE A 63 -6.36 -9.25 -14.84
CA PHE A 63 -7.46 -10.11 -14.48
C PHE A 63 -7.15 -11.58 -14.80
N HIS A 64 -7.46 -12.43 -13.84
CA HIS A 64 -7.60 -13.88 -13.98
C HIS A 64 -8.80 -14.31 -13.15
N LEU A 65 -9.39 -15.43 -13.49
CA LEU A 65 -10.50 -15.99 -12.71
C LEU A 65 -10.08 -16.18 -11.24
N LEU A 66 -10.86 -15.63 -10.31
CA LEU A 66 -10.62 -15.64 -8.86
C LEU A 66 -9.43 -14.77 -8.39
N ARG A 67 -8.79 -13.99 -9.27
CA ARG A 67 -7.64 -13.15 -8.92
C ARG A 67 -8.01 -12.05 -7.91
N ASP A 68 -9.24 -11.57 -7.96
CA ASP A 68 -9.79 -10.61 -7.00
C ASP A 68 -9.70 -11.13 -5.56
N ARG A 69 -10.05 -12.39 -5.34
CA ARG A 69 -9.98 -13.05 -4.03
C ARG A 69 -8.55 -13.28 -3.57
N GLU A 70 -7.68 -13.73 -4.47
CA GLU A 70 -6.26 -13.92 -4.18
C GLU A 70 -5.60 -12.60 -3.79
N ARG A 71 -5.90 -11.51 -4.52
CA ARG A 71 -5.41 -10.16 -4.20
C ARG A 71 -5.90 -9.71 -2.84
N GLU A 72 -7.19 -9.83 -2.55
CA GLU A 72 -7.74 -9.46 -1.25
C GLU A 72 -7.05 -10.22 -0.11
N GLU A 73 -6.93 -11.53 -0.22
CA GLU A 73 -6.28 -12.36 0.81
C GLU A 73 -4.81 -11.96 1.01
N MET A 74 -4.10 -11.75 -0.08
CA MET A 74 -2.71 -11.31 -0.04
C MET A 74 -2.58 -9.95 0.65
N PHE A 75 -3.35 -8.93 0.25
CA PHE A 75 -3.28 -7.59 0.83
C PHE A 75 -3.71 -7.58 2.31
N ARG A 76 -4.72 -8.35 2.70
CA ARG A 76 -5.11 -8.53 4.10
C ARG A 76 -3.97 -9.11 4.93
N THR A 77 -3.25 -10.07 4.37
CA THR A 77 -2.07 -10.67 5.02
C THR A 77 -0.95 -9.65 5.16
N ARG A 78 -0.64 -8.89 4.10
CA ARG A 78 0.40 -7.84 4.14
C ARG A 78 0.08 -6.73 5.14
N ALA A 79 -1.18 -6.30 5.23
CA ALA A 79 -1.62 -5.31 6.20
C ALA A 79 -1.35 -5.78 7.64
N ARG A 80 -1.73 -7.03 7.94
CA ARG A 80 -1.50 -7.64 9.27
C ARG A 80 -0.03 -7.84 9.60
N ASP A 81 0.76 -8.37 8.65
CA ASP A 81 2.17 -8.69 8.86
C ASP A 81 2.99 -7.43 9.13
N ASN A 82 2.63 -6.33 8.46
CA ASN A 82 3.33 -5.06 8.58
C ASN A 82 2.71 -4.11 9.63
N ALA A 83 1.56 -4.48 10.21
CA ALA A 83 0.76 -3.61 11.07
C ALA A 83 0.61 -2.22 10.43
N THR A 84 -0.03 -2.16 9.26
CA THR A 84 -0.19 -0.94 8.46
C THR A 84 -1.49 -0.98 7.68
N PHE A 85 -2.10 0.19 7.43
CA PHE A 85 -3.16 0.30 6.44
C PHE A 85 -2.62 0.02 5.05
N VAL A 86 -3.46 -0.50 4.17
CA VAL A 86 -3.14 -0.69 2.76
C VAL A 86 -4.25 -0.10 1.90
N ALA A 87 -3.87 0.80 1.00
CA ALA A 87 -4.75 1.31 -0.05
C ALA A 87 -4.24 0.76 -1.40
N PHE A 88 -4.93 -0.24 -1.92
CA PHE A 88 -4.66 -0.83 -3.22
C PHE A 88 -5.51 -0.16 -4.30
N CYS A 89 -4.87 0.42 -5.31
CA CYS A 89 -5.51 1.03 -6.46
C CYS A 89 -5.12 0.27 -7.72
N ASN A 90 -6.08 -0.36 -8.37
CA ASN A 90 -5.85 -1.13 -9.59
C ASN A 90 -6.50 -0.47 -10.81
N THR A 91 -5.83 -0.57 -11.93
CA THR A 91 -6.33 -0.10 -13.23
C THR A 91 -7.62 -0.84 -13.63
N VAL A 92 -8.48 -0.13 -14.35
CA VAL A 92 -9.62 -0.69 -15.08
C VAL A 92 -9.40 -0.50 -16.56
N GLY A 93 -9.72 -1.50 -17.35
CA GLY A 93 -9.64 -1.42 -18.82
C GLY A 93 -8.96 -2.59 -19.46
N GLY A 94 -8.44 -2.38 -20.65
CA GLY A 94 -7.70 -3.38 -21.41
C GLY A 94 -6.53 -2.75 -22.15
N GLN A 95 -5.46 -3.50 -22.27
CA GLN A 95 -4.29 -3.13 -23.06
C GLN A 95 -3.71 -4.38 -23.69
N ASP A 96 -3.59 -4.37 -25.02
CA ASP A 96 -3.18 -5.54 -25.82
C ASP A 96 -4.04 -6.77 -25.48
N GLU A 97 -3.43 -7.83 -24.96
CA GLU A 97 -4.12 -9.06 -24.57
C GLU A 97 -4.53 -9.10 -23.09
N LEU A 98 -4.27 -8.02 -22.35
CA LEU A 98 -4.54 -7.95 -20.91
C LEU A 98 -5.83 -7.19 -20.62
N ILE A 99 -6.56 -7.66 -19.63
CA ILE A 99 -7.73 -7.00 -19.05
C ILE A 99 -7.42 -6.70 -17.58
N PHE A 100 -7.81 -5.51 -17.14
CA PHE A 100 -7.66 -5.05 -15.76
C PHE A 100 -9.04 -4.83 -15.15
N ASP A 101 -9.28 -5.45 -14.03
CA ASP A 101 -10.60 -5.58 -13.42
C ASP A 101 -10.87 -4.60 -12.26
N GLY A 102 -9.95 -3.70 -11.95
CA GLY A 102 -10.11 -2.80 -10.82
C GLY A 102 -10.10 -3.54 -9.49
N HIS A 103 -11.27 -3.62 -8.82
CA HIS A 103 -11.39 -4.21 -7.48
C HIS A 103 -10.41 -3.59 -6.47
N SER A 104 -10.28 -2.27 -6.52
CA SER A 104 -9.45 -1.53 -5.57
C SER A 104 -9.94 -1.72 -4.14
N LEU A 105 -9.03 -1.68 -3.16
CA LEU A 105 -9.31 -2.04 -1.77
C LEU A 105 -8.69 -1.04 -0.80
N VAL A 106 -9.37 -0.78 0.31
CA VAL A 106 -8.76 -0.19 1.51
C VAL A 106 -8.89 -1.17 2.66
N ILE A 107 -7.79 -1.44 3.33
CA ILE A 107 -7.66 -2.48 4.35
C ILE A 107 -6.98 -1.87 5.57
N ASP A 108 -7.49 -2.15 6.77
CA ASP A 108 -6.89 -1.71 8.02
C ASP A 108 -5.67 -2.55 8.42
N ASP A 109 -4.98 -2.11 9.46
CA ASP A 109 -3.80 -2.77 10.00
C ASP A 109 -4.07 -4.15 10.63
N GLU A 110 -5.34 -4.51 10.86
CA GLU A 110 -5.77 -5.83 11.30
C GLU A 110 -6.16 -6.76 10.15
N GLY A 111 -6.13 -6.25 8.91
CA GLY A 111 -6.51 -7.00 7.71
C GLY A 111 -8.00 -7.02 7.45
N THR A 112 -8.77 -6.09 8.03
CA THR A 112 -10.19 -5.92 7.73
C THR A 112 -10.34 -5.06 6.48
N VAL A 113 -11.14 -5.51 5.53
CA VAL A 113 -11.46 -4.70 4.35
C VAL A 113 -12.47 -3.63 4.72
N LEU A 114 -12.05 -2.37 4.65
CA LEU A 114 -12.86 -1.21 4.97
C LEU A 114 -13.69 -0.73 3.78
N ALA A 115 -13.13 -0.82 2.57
CA ALA A 115 -13.81 -0.41 1.36
C ALA A 115 -13.37 -1.25 0.15
N ARG A 116 -14.27 -1.40 -0.83
CA ARG A 116 -14.03 -2.06 -2.11
C ARG A 116 -14.54 -1.19 -3.26
N GLY A 117 -13.71 -1.04 -4.28
CA GLY A 117 -14.14 -0.54 -5.58
C GLY A 117 -14.87 -1.62 -6.38
N PRO A 118 -15.71 -1.25 -7.33
CA PRO A 118 -16.37 -2.18 -8.23
C PRO A 118 -15.36 -2.90 -9.14
N GLY A 119 -15.81 -4.00 -9.72
CA GLY A 119 -15.06 -4.69 -10.76
C GLY A 119 -15.45 -4.19 -12.15
N PHE A 120 -14.46 -4.02 -13.03
CA PHE A 120 -14.61 -3.62 -14.43
C PHE A 120 -15.30 -2.25 -14.63
N GLU A 121 -15.27 -1.41 -13.63
CA GLU A 121 -15.88 -0.08 -13.65
C GLU A 121 -14.95 0.91 -12.94
N GLU A 122 -14.78 2.10 -13.53
CA GLU A 122 -14.06 3.20 -12.91
C GLU A 122 -14.89 3.77 -11.75
N ALA A 123 -14.27 3.94 -10.60
CA ALA A 123 -14.92 4.51 -9.43
C ALA A 123 -13.96 5.28 -8.54
N LEU A 124 -14.48 6.33 -7.91
CA LEU A 124 -13.82 6.99 -6.80
C LEU A 124 -14.35 6.39 -5.49
N VAL A 125 -13.46 5.75 -4.73
CA VAL A 125 -13.75 5.22 -3.39
C VAL A 125 -13.19 6.20 -2.38
N VAL A 126 -14.06 6.74 -1.52
CA VAL A 126 -13.68 7.67 -0.44
C VAL A 126 -14.02 7.03 0.89
N ILE A 127 -13.06 7.02 1.81
CA ILE A 127 -13.23 6.47 3.16
C ILE A 127 -12.33 7.22 4.13
N ASP A 128 -12.86 7.49 5.33
CA ASP A 128 -12.07 8.03 6.43
C ASP A 128 -11.35 6.89 7.15
N VAL A 129 -10.06 7.08 7.41
CA VAL A 129 -9.22 6.14 8.16
C VAL A 129 -8.48 6.87 9.28
N ASP A 130 -8.20 6.17 10.37
CA ASP A 130 -7.39 6.68 11.47
C ASP A 130 -6.08 5.89 11.58
N PRO A 131 -5.00 6.35 10.93
CA PRO A 131 -3.70 5.67 10.98
C PRO A 131 -3.02 5.70 12.35
N SER A 132 -3.53 6.47 13.32
CA SER A 132 -2.96 6.51 14.67
C SER A 132 -3.07 5.17 15.40
N SER A 133 -4.07 4.35 15.07
CA SER A 133 -4.25 2.98 15.57
C SER A 133 -3.02 2.10 15.35
N VAL A 134 -2.35 2.30 14.22
CA VAL A 134 -1.12 1.59 13.85
C VAL A 134 -0.01 1.80 14.89
N VAL A 135 0.15 3.03 15.39
CA VAL A 135 1.20 3.35 16.37
C VAL A 135 0.96 2.59 17.68
N ALA A 136 -0.27 2.62 18.16
CA ALA A 136 -0.65 1.91 19.39
C ALA A 136 -0.41 0.39 19.27
N ARG A 137 -0.82 -0.21 18.16
CA ARG A 137 -0.61 -1.63 17.89
C ARG A 137 0.87 -2.00 17.81
N ARG A 138 1.68 -1.21 17.12
CA ARG A 138 3.12 -1.46 16.97
C ARG A 138 3.90 -1.41 18.27
N LEU A 139 3.47 -0.61 19.25
CA LEU A 139 4.08 -0.54 20.58
C LEU A 139 4.00 -1.88 21.33
N THR A 140 2.95 -2.65 21.10
CA THR A 140 2.70 -3.92 21.77
C THR A 140 3.15 -5.15 20.96
N ASP A 141 3.46 -4.99 19.66
CA ASP A 141 3.86 -6.11 18.81
C ASP A 141 5.33 -6.49 19.01
N THR A 142 5.54 -7.62 19.69
CA THR A 142 6.87 -8.17 19.95
C THR A 142 7.54 -8.74 18.68
N ARG A 143 6.73 -9.21 17.71
CA ARG A 143 7.24 -9.77 16.44
C ARG A 143 7.88 -8.68 15.59
N ARG A 144 7.27 -7.50 15.55
CA ARG A 144 7.83 -6.33 14.86
C ARG A 144 9.21 -5.95 15.39
N ARG A 145 9.39 -6.04 16.72
CA ARG A 145 10.66 -5.73 17.36
C ARG A 145 11.76 -6.70 16.96
N ALA A 146 11.44 -8.00 16.90
CA ALA A 146 12.35 -9.03 16.43
C ALA A 146 12.68 -8.84 14.93
N LEU A 147 11.67 -8.54 14.11
CA LEU A 147 11.86 -8.28 12.69
C LEU A 147 12.75 -7.05 12.43
N ALA A 148 12.57 -5.97 13.20
CA ALA A 148 13.42 -4.78 13.09
C ALA A 148 14.88 -5.07 13.46
N GLN A 149 15.11 -5.92 14.46
CA GLN A 149 16.45 -6.36 14.84
C GLN A 149 17.11 -7.24 13.77
N ASP A 150 16.34 -8.15 13.18
CA ASP A 150 16.83 -9.06 12.13
C ASP A 150 17.13 -8.30 10.83
N ARG A 151 16.31 -7.35 10.44
CA ARG A 151 16.52 -6.50 9.26
C ARG A 151 17.73 -5.57 9.42
N GLY A 152 18.00 -5.09 10.62
CA GLY A 152 19.09 -4.15 10.89
C GLY A 152 18.93 -2.81 10.16
N ASP A 153 19.96 -2.41 9.42
CA ASP A 153 19.94 -1.14 8.66
C ASP A 153 19.06 -1.24 7.42
N LEU A 154 18.09 -0.33 7.31
CA LEU A 154 17.18 -0.24 6.18
C LEU A 154 17.79 0.50 4.96
N GLY A 155 19.01 1.03 5.11
CA GLY A 155 19.62 1.88 4.10
C GLY A 155 19.02 3.30 4.07
N PRO A 156 19.22 4.03 2.98
CA PRO A 156 18.74 5.41 2.85
C PRO A 156 17.23 5.49 2.88
N VAL A 157 16.69 6.30 3.80
CA VAL A 157 15.27 6.61 3.87
C VAL A 157 15.09 8.12 3.68
N ALA A 158 14.43 8.51 2.59
CA ALA A 158 14.03 9.88 2.34
C ALA A 158 12.62 10.13 2.84
N THR A 159 12.36 11.34 3.38
CA THR A 159 11.00 11.78 3.71
C THR A 159 10.66 13.00 2.90
N ILE A 160 9.52 12.97 2.20
CA ILE A 160 9.00 14.06 1.39
C ILE A 160 7.73 14.60 2.06
N HIS A 161 7.75 15.85 2.47
CA HIS A 161 6.57 16.53 2.99
C HIS A 161 5.64 16.91 1.83
N VAL A 162 4.41 16.43 1.83
CA VAL A 162 3.43 16.64 0.75
C VAL A 162 2.26 17.54 1.16
N GLY A 163 2.19 17.95 2.40
CA GLY A 163 1.18 18.87 2.91
C GLY A 163 0.71 18.55 4.32
N SER A 164 -0.30 19.28 4.74
CA SER A 164 -1.01 19.04 6.00
C SER A 164 -2.53 19.16 5.77
N PRO A 165 -3.36 18.55 6.61
CA PRO A 165 -4.79 18.76 6.56
C PRO A 165 -5.09 20.26 6.66
N HIS A 166 -5.93 20.79 5.76
CA HIS A 166 -6.49 22.10 5.96
C HIS A 166 -7.49 22.00 7.11
N GLU A 167 -7.35 22.86 8.11
CA GLU A 167 -8.45 23.08 9.04
C GLU A 167 -9.64 23.57 8.22
N HIS A 168 -10.69 22.78 8.14
CA HIS A 168 -11.98 23.23 7.64
C HIS A 168 -12.48 24.29 8.63
N THR A 169 -12.21 25.54 8.33
CA THR A 169 -12.96 26.62 8.96
C THR A 169 -14.36 26.56 8.35
N ASP A 170 -15.27 25.90 9.04
CA ASP A 170 -16.69 25.98 8.76
C ASP A 170 -17.16 27.44 8.97
N SER A 171 -16.96 28.26 7.98
CA SER A 171 -17.70 29.51 7.86
C SER A 171 -18.95 29.24 7.01
N VAL A 172 -19.86 28.46 7.54
CA VAL A 172 -21.25 28.53 7.12
C VAL A 172 -21.82 29.78 7.76
N THR A 173 -21.66 30.90 7.11
CA THR A 173 -22.54 32.06 7.39
C THR A 173 -23.93 31.78 6.86
N ALA A 174 -24.89 31.70 7.79
CA ALA A 174 -26.32 31.66 7.53
C ALA A 174 -26.81 32.87 6.72
#